data_80b87b91cbb3e2312a6f4ae4790f0c39
#
_entry.id   80b87b91cbb3e2312a6f4ae4790f0c39
#
_cell.length_a   1.000
_cell.length_b   1.000
_cell.length_c   1.000
_cell.angle_alpha   90.00
_cell.angle_beta   90.00
_cell.angle_gamma   90.00
#
_symmetry.space_group_name_H-M   'P 1'
#
loop_
_entity.id
_entity.type
_entity.pdbx_description
1 polymer ?
#
loop_
_entity_poly.entity_id
_entity_poly.type
_entity_poly.pdbx_seq_one_letter_code
_entity_poly.pdbx_strand_id
1 'polypeptide(L)'
;SHIMSQLTMKVLGFEAGEAFSEFGRVILQDGSSFALHEALATIFPGRFHTVSPAAVELHCTLDLLQDAPLIIALSPDTDSEHDYRPKPEELKGDLLLADRGYLDLTYLRDIDRCGGSFIVRSKSNLNPRVIDADREDGQRLKSCQERDFQAIISKLPKQQRTELKVEWLMEGEAFRVRQIVSWNRITKSFVYLLTNLPQGRYPISMICLGYKLRWQVELLFKE
;
A
#
# COMPACT_ATOMS: atom_id res chain seq x y z
N SER A 1 -2.12 27.86 3.17
CA SER A 1 -2.25 26.40 2.97
C SER A 1 -1.77 25.98 1.57
N HIS A 2 -2.27 26.54 0.48
CA HIS A 2 -1.92 26.12 -0.90
C HIS A 2 -0.41 26.12 -1.19
N ILE A 3 0.35 27.12 -0.75
CA ILE A 3 1.82 27.15 -0.93
C ILE A 3 2.50 26.01 -0.16
N MET A 4 2.04 25.70 1.05
CA MET A 4 2.59 24.61 1.84
C MET A 4 2.32 23.26 1.18
N SER A 5 1.12 23.05 0.64
CA SER A 5 0.79 21.81 -0.09
C SER A 5 1.68 21.63 -1.32
N GLN A 6 1.88 22.68 -2.11
CA GLN A 6 2.78 22.63 -3.28
C GLN A 6 4.24 22.36 -2.91
N LEU A 7 4.75 22.99 -1.83
CA LEU A 7 6.11 22.73 -1.35
C LEU A 7 6.26 21.29 -0.86
N THR A 8 5.28 20.77 -0.13
CA THR A 8 5.30 19.39 0.35
C THR A 8 5.32 18.41 -0.82
N MET A 9 4.47 18.59 -1.83
CA MET A 9 4.47 17.73 -3.02
C MET A 9 5.81 17.72 -3.75
N LYS A 10 6.47 18.89 -3.91
CA LYS A 10 7.81 18.96 -4.51
C LYS A 10 8.86 18.21 -3.69
N VAL A 11 8.82 18.32 -2.36
CA VAL A 11 9.75 17.58 -1.48
C VAL A 11 9.52 16.07 -1.59
N LEU A 12 8.26 15.63 -1.61
CA LEU A 12 7.92 14.22 -1.77
C LEU A 12 8.34 13.67 -3.13
N GLY A 13 8.14 14.44 -4.19
CA GLY A 13 8.60 14.08 -5.52
C GLY A 13 10.12 13.95 -5.60
N PHE A 14 10.86 14.85 -4.95
CA PHE A 14 12.32 14.77 -4.86
C PHE A 14 12.77 13.52 -4.08
N GLU A 15 12.22 13.27 -2.88
CA GLU A 15 12.53 12.06 -2.09
C GLU A 15 12.19 10.77 -2.86
N ALA A 16 11.05 10.75 -3.58
CA ALA A 16 10.67 9.62 -4.44
C ALA A 16 11.65 9.44 -5.60
N GLY A 17 12.08 10.54 -6.25
CA GLY A 17 13.03 10.52 -7.34
C GLY A 17 14.41 10.01 -6.92
N GLU A 18 14.91 10.38 -5.74
CA GLU A 18 16.17 9.83 -5.22
C GLU A 18 16.08 8.34 -4.89
N ALA A 19 14.97 7.90 -4.27
CA ALA A 19 14.81 6.53 -3.78
C ALA A 19 14.41 5.54 -4.88
N PHE A 20 13.65 5.98 -5.89
CA PHE A 20 12.98 5.12 -6.88
C PHE A 20 13.17 5.61 -8.32
N SER A 21 14.34 6.18 -8.63
CA SER A 21 14.69 6.80 -9.92
C SER A 21 14.68 5.85 -11.13
N GLU A 22 14.74 4.54 -10.90
CA GLU A 22 14.69 3.56 -11.99
C GLU A 22 13.29 3.24 -12.49
N PHE A 23 12.24 3.62 -11.76
CA PHE A 23 10.88 3.45 -12.21
C PHE A 23 10.48 4.56 -13.18
N GLY A 24 9.67 4.21 -14.17
CA GLY A 24 9.09 5.19 -15.09
C GLY A 24 8.19 6.17 -14.37
N ARG A 25 7.37 5.65 -13.43
CA ARG A 25 6.50 6.44 -12.54
C ARG A 25 6.49 5.85 -11.14
N VAL A 26 6.32 6.70 -10.14
CA VAL A 26 5.99 6.29 -8.77
C VAL A 26 4.54 6.70 -8.51
N ILE A 27 3.65 5.73 -8.66
CA ILE A 27 2.21 5.93 -8.66
C ILE A 27 1.68 5.74 -7.25
N LEU A 28 1.08 6.78 -6.71
CA LEU A 28 0.37 6.74 -5.45
C LEU A 28 -1.13 6.60 -5.70
N GLN A 29 -1.75 5.63 -5.05
CA GLN A 29 -3.20 5.45 -5.08
C GLN A 29 -3.79 5.67 -3.69
N ASP A 30 -4.77 6.56 -3.61
CA ASP A 30 -5.47 6.90 -2.37
C ASP A 30 -6.94 7.23 -2.63
N GLY A 31 -7.77 7.05 -1.61
CA GLY A 31 -9.19 7.41 -1.62
C GLY A 31 -9.55 8.21 -0.38
N SER A 32 -10.45 9.17 -0.53
CA SER A 32 -10.98 9.98 0.57
C SER A 32 -12.49 10.09 0.48
N SER A 33 -13.18 9.70 1.55
CA SER A 33 -14.63 9.76 1.65
C SER A 33 -15.09 11.05 2.33
N PHE A 34 -16.12 11.69 1.76
CA PHE A 34 -16.71 12.93 2.25
C PHE A 34 -18.21 12.74 2.44
N ALA A 35 -18.72 13.08 3.65
CA ALA A 35 -20.14 13.10 3.92
C ALA A 35 -20.83 14.20 3.10
N LEU A 36 -21.99 13.89 2.54
CA LEU A 36 -22.83 14.82 1.80
C LEU A 36 -24.14 15.05 2.56
N HIS A 37 -24.90 16.07 2.12
CA HIS A 37 -26.24 16.30 2.63
C HIS A 37 -27.15 15.10 2.31
N GLU A 38 -27.97 14.66 3.27
CA GLU A 38 -28.81 13.46 3.18
C GLU A 38 -29.75 13.42 1.96
N ALA A 39 -30.16 14.56 1.45
CA ALA A 39 -30.97 14.67 0.22
C ALA A 39 -30.29 14.05 -1.01
N LEU A 40 -28.97 13.84 -0.97
CA LEU A 40 -28.19 13.23 -2.06
C LEU A 40 -28.03 11.70 -1.92
N ALA A 41 -28.63 11.07 -0.88
CA ALA A 41 -28.47 9.65 -0.60
C ALA A 41 -28.93 8.71 -1.74
N THR A 42 -29.87 9.15 -2.58
CA THR A 42 -30.31 8.39 -3.76
C THR A 42 -29.29 8.35 -4.89
N ILE A 43 -28.41 9.35 -4.97
CA ILE A 43 -27.38 9.48 -6.02
C ILE A 43 -26.03 9.00 -5.49
N PHE A 44 -25.71 9.38 -4.26
CA PHE A 44 -24.47 9.04 -3.57
C PHE A 44 -24.77 8.35 -2.24
N PRO A 45 -25.21 7.09 -2.22
CA PRO A 45 -25.45 6.36 -0.99
C PRO A 45 -24.14 6.22 -0.19
N GLY A 46 -24.24 6.51 1.12
CA GLY A 46 -23.13 6.35 2.05
C GLY A 46 -23.06 4.94 2.63
N ARG A 47 -21.85 4.45 2.87
CA ARG A 47 -21.56 3.13 3.49
C ARG A 47 -22.14 3.02 4.91
N PHE A 48 -22.24 4.14 5.62
CA PHE A 48 -22.73 4.22 7.00
C PHE A 48 -24.09 4.93 7.05
N HIS A 49 -25.16 4.25 6.67
CA HIS A 49 -26.52 4.80 6.51
C HIS A 49 -27.04 5.61 7.71
N THR A 50 -26.66 5.27 8.94
CA THR A 50 -27.11 5.95 10.17
C THR A 50 -26.32 7.21 10.50
N VAL A 51 -25.03 7.28 10.11
CA VAL A 51 -24.13 8.39 10.45
C VAL A 51 -23.91 9.31 9.26
N SER A 52 -23.84 8.74 8.07
CA SER A 52 -23.64 9.45 6.80
C SER A 52 -24.45 8.76 5.71
N PRO A 53 -25.77 9.06 5.60
CA PRO A 53 -26.64 8.41 4.62
C PRO A 53 -26.25 8.73 3.18
N ALA A 54 -25.61 9.86 2.95
CA ALA A 54 -25.02 10.25 1.67
C ALA A 54 -23.53 10.52 1.84
N ALA A 55 -22.70 9.94 0.98
CA ALA A 55 -21.26 10.17 0.95
C ALA A 55 -20.69 9.95 -0.45
N VAL A 56 -19.67 10.71 -0.81
CA VAL A 56 -18.90 10.58 -2.03
C VAL A 56 -17.49 10.15 -1.68
N GLU A 57 -16.92 9.24 -2.46
CA GLU A 57 -15.51 8.87 -2.41
C GLU A 57 -14.77 9.51 -3.57
N LEU A 58 -13.69 10.22 -3.26
CA LEU A 58 -12.73 10.76 -4.21
C LEU A 58 -11.60 9.74 -4.37
N HIS A 59 -11.48 9.17 -5.56
CA HIS A 59 -10.36 8.31 -5.93
C HIS A 59 -9.30 9.14 -6.63
N CYS A 60 -8.07 9.07 -6.12
CA CYS A 60 -6.94 9.81 -6.68
C CYS A 60 -5.76 8.88 -6.94
N THR A 61 -5.23 8.96 -8.15
CA THR A 61 -3.99 8.33 -8.54
C THR A 61 -3.03 9.42 -9.00
N LEU A 62 -1.87 9.53 -8.35
CA LEU A 62 -0.87 10.57 -8.60
C LEU A 62 0.45 9.95 -9.05
N ASP A 63 1.14 10.57 -10.00
CA ASP A 63 2.55 10.31 -10.27
C ASP A 63 3.40 11.26 -9.41
N LEU A 64 4.12 10.71 -8.44
CA LEU A 64 4.97 11.50 -7.54
C LEU A 64 6.21 12.08 -8.22
N LEU A 65 6.71 11.45 -9.30
CA LEU A 65 7.90 11.95 -10.01
C LEU A 65 7.58 13.17 -10.88
N GLN A 66 6.36 13.22 -11.40
CA GLN A 66 5.91 14.33 -12.27
C GLN A 66 5.01 15.34 -11.54
N ASP A 67 4.69 15.08 -10.28
CA ASP A 67 3.75 15.90 -9.48
C ASP A 67 2.41 16.13 -10.23
N ALA A 68 1.89 15.05 -10.85
CA ALA A 68 0.74 15.11 -11.72
C ALA A 68 -0.34 14.08 -11.36
N PRO A 69 -1.61 14.48 -11.33
CA PRO A 69 -2.70 13.52 -11.21
C PRO A 69 -2.83 12.70 -12.50
N LEU A 70 -2.97 11.38 -12.34
CA LEU A 70 -3.23 10.46 -13.44
C LEU A 70 -4.72 10.14 -13.56
N ILE A 71 -5.37 9.91 -12.42
CA ILE A 71 -6.81 9.64 -12.32
C ILE A 71 -7.37 10.46 -11.17
N ILE A 72 -8.48 11.15 -11.42
CA ILE A 72 -9.33 11.74 -10.39
C ILE A 72 -10.76 11.31 -10.73
N ALA A 73 -11.40 10.55 -9.84
CA ALA A 73 -12.76 10.07 -10.03
C ALA A 73 -13.58 10.27 -8.75
N LEU A 74 -14.87 10.49 -8.91
CA LEU A 74 -15.85 10.57 -7.84
C LEU A 74 -16.84 9.41 -7.99
N SER A 75 -17.12 8.72 -6.90
CA SER A 75 -18.12 7.66 -6.85
C SER A 75 -18.94 7.72 -5.56
N PRO A 76 -20.10 7.03 -5.49
CA PRO A 76 -20.72 6.73 -4.21
C PRO A 76 -19.75 6.02 -3.27
N ASP A 77 -19.78 6.34 -1.97
CA ASP A 77 -18.93 5.69 -0.95
C ASP A 77 -19.18 4.16 -0.81
N THR A 78 -20.25 3.68 -1.41
CA THR A 78 -20.59 2.24 -1.48
C THR A 78 -19.88 1.49 -2.59
N ASP A 79 -19.28 2.19 -3.56
CA ASP A 79 -18.58 1.57 -4.69
C ASP A 79 -17.27 0.92 -4.22
N SER A 80 -16.75 0.01 -5.05
CA SER A 80 -15.50 -0.66 -4.75
C SER A 80 -14.30 0.21 -5.13
N GLU A 81 -13.39 0.46 -4.19
CA GLU A 81 -12.10 1.12 -4.46
C GLU A 81 -11.31 0.40 -5.58
N HIS A 82 -11.57 -0.89 -5.79
CA HIS A 82 -10.89 -1.70 -6.80
C HIS A 82 -11.22 -1.32 -8.24
N ASP A 83 -12.37 -0.67 -8.48
CA ASP A 83 -12.81 -0.29 -9.85
C ASP A 83 -12.04 0.94 -10.37
N TYR A 84 -11.37 1.67 -9.48
CA TYR A 84 -10.65 2.92 -9.78
C TYR A 84 -9.13 2.78 -9.75
N ARG A 85 -8.62 1.56 -9.79
CA ARG A 85 -7.18 1.28 -9.81
C ARG A 85 -6.65 1.16 -11.24
N PRO A 86 -5.36 1.49 -11.50
CA PRO A 86 -4.73 1.27 -12.81
C PRO A 86 -4.79 -0.21 -13.19
N LYS A 87 -4.85 -0.52 -14.48
CA LYS A 87 -4.76 -1.91 -14.94
C LYS A 87 -3.32 -2.43 -14.76
N PRO A 88 -3.13 -3.73 -14.44
CA PRO A 88 -1.79 -4.29 -14.25
C PRO A 88 -0.83 -4.04 -15.42
N GLU A 89 -1.34 -4.09 -16.66
CA GLU A 89 -0.55 -3.89 -17.88
C GLU A 89 -0.04 -2.45 -18.02
N GLU A 90 -0.76 -1.48 -17.44
CA GLU A 90 -0.40 -0.06 -17.46
C GLU A 90 0.70 0.29 -16.46
N LEU A 91 1.00 -0.64 -15.53
CA LEU A 91 1.99 -0.48 -14.46
C LEU A 91 3.37 -1.08 -14.80
N LYS A 92 3.57 -1.53 -16.04
CA LYS A 92 4.85 -2.10 -16.46
C LYS A 92 6.00 -1.09 -16.30
N GLY A 93 6.99 -1.43 -15.47
CA GLY A 93 8.14 -0.58 -15.16
C GLY A 93 7.85 0.53 -14.16
N ASP A 94 6.66 0.58 -13.57
CA ASP A 94 6.26 1.54 -12.55
C ASP A 94 6.24 0.93 -11.16
N LEU A 95 6.22 1.78 -10.14
CA LEU A 95 6.05 1.42 -8.74
C LEU A 95 4.70 1.93 -8.21
N LEU A 96 3.83 1.01 -7.81
CA LEU A 96 2.55 1.34 -7.16
C LEU A 96 2.70 1.41 -5.64
N LEU A 97 2.27 2.51 -5.05
CA LEU A 97 2.16 2.73 -3.60
C LEU A 97 0.67 2.81 -3.23
N ALA A 98 0.16 1.86 -2.44
CA ALA A 98 -1.27 1.83 -2.10
C ALA A 98 -1.53 1.43 -0.65
N ASP A 99 -2.69 1.83 -0.10
CA ASP A 99 -3.14 1.41 1.23
C ASP A 99 -3.85 0.06 1.18
N ARG A 100 -4.17 -0.44 2.36
CA ARG A 100 -4.82 -1.75 2.57
C ARG A 100 -6.22 -1.87 1.94
N GLY A 101 -6.89 -0.76 1.64
CA GLY A 101 -8.16 -0.74 0.91
C GLY A 101 -8.01 -1.35 -0.48
N TYR A 102 -6.90 -1.07 -1.14
CA TYR A 102 -6.56 -1.56 -2.47
C TYR A 102 -5.90 -2.95 -2.50
N LEU A 103 -5.76 -3.61 -1.34
CA LEU A 103 -5.12 -4.91 -1.25
C LEU A 103 -5.98 -6.01 -1.87
N ASP A 104 -5.50 -6.56 -2.97
CA ASP A 104 -6.02 -7.72 -3.68
C ASP A 104 -4.85 -8.55 -4.19
N LEU A 105 -4.71 -9.78 -3.72
CA LEU A 105 -3.57 -10.64 -4.05
C LEU A 105 -3.53 -11.01 -5.53
N THR A 106 -4.68 -11.18 -6.17
CA THR A 106 -4.77 -11.47 -7.62
C THR A 106 -4.22 -10.28 -8.41
N TYR A 107 -4.66 -9.08 -8.06
CA TYR A 107 -4.17 -7.85 -8.70
C TYR A 107 -2.66 -7.66 -8.51
N LEU A 108 -2.12 -7.89 -7.30
CA LEU A 108 -0.68 -7.79 -7.04
C LEU A 108 0.13 -8.83 -7.82
N ARG A 109 -0.38 -10.05 -7.94
CA ARG A 109 0.23 -11.09 -8.79
C ARG A 109 0.26 -10.67 -10.25
N ASP A 110 -0.83 -10.10 -10.74
CA ASP A 110 -0.95 -9.68 -12.13
C ASP A 110 -0.04 -8.48 -12.44
N ILE A 111 0.12 -7.52 -11.50
CA ILE A 111 1.14 -6.46 -11.58
C ILE A 111 2.54 -7.07 -11.73
N ASP A 112 2.90 -8.02 -10.87
CA ASP A 112 4.20 -8.70 -10.90
C ASP A 112 4.45 -9.40 -12.25
N ARG A 113 3.45 -10.12 -12.75
CA ARG A 113 3.51 -10.80 -14.06
C ARG A 113 3.65 -9.83 -15.23
N CYS A 114 3.05 -8.65 -15.15
CA CYS A 114 3.15 -7.60 -16.16
C CYS A 114 4.46 -6.80 -16.06
N GLY A 115 5.30 -7.05 -15.06
CA GLY A 115 6.58 -6.36 -14.86
C GLY A 115 6.43 -5.02 -14.16
N GLY A 116 5.36 -4.82 -13.40
CA GLY A 116 5.15 -3.72 -12.47
C GLY A 116 5.67 -4.07 -11.08
N SER A 117 5.83 -3.04 -10.24
CA SER A 117 6.27 -3.18 -8.86
C SER A 117 5.29 -2.54 -7.90
N PHE A 118 5.30 -2.98 -6.65
CA PHE A 118 4.39 -2.43 -5.65
C PHE A 118 4.98 -2.40 -4.23
N ILE A 119 4.48 -1.45 -3.43
CA ILE A 119 4.55 -1.43 -1.97
C ILE A 119 3.13 -1.16 -1.48
N VAL A 120 2.49 -2.16 -0.88
CA VAL A 120 1.09 -2.09 -0.46
C VAL A 120 0.96 -2.48 1.01
N ARG A 121 0.16 -1.72 1.76
CA ARG A 121 -0.15 -2.09 3.14
C ARG A 121 -1.04 -3.33 3.16
N SER A 122 -0.63 -4.32 3.96
CA SER A 122 -1.34 -5.57 4.10
C SER A 122 -2.32 -5.57 5.28
N LYS A 123 -3.27 -6.50 5.24
CA LYS A 123 -4.24 -6.76 6.32
C LYS A 123 -3.64 -7.76 7.31
N SER A 124 -4.02 -7.63 8.59
CA SER A 124 -3.54 -8.51 9.67
C SER A 124 -4.09 -9.94 9.60
N ASN A 125 -5.20 -10.14 8.88
CA ASN A 125 -5.88 -11.43 8.77
C ASN A 125 -5.37 -12.30 7.61
N LEU A 126 -4.41 -11.85 6.82
CA LEU A 126 -3.77 -12.71 5.82
C LEU A 126 -2.92 -13.78 6.52
N ASN A 127 -2.88 -14.96 5.91
CA ASN A 127 -2.15 -16.12 6.46
C ASN A 127 -1.33 -16.83 5.38
N PRO A 128 -0.30 -16.16 4.80
CA PRO A 128 0.61 -16.82 3.88
C PRO A 128 1.51 -17.84 4.59
N ARG A 129 2.09 -18.76 3.84
CA ARG A 129 3.21 -19.56 4.28
C ARG A 129 4.47 -18.71 4.33
N VAL A 130 5.20 -18.74 5.43
CA VAL A 130 6.47 -18.04 5.61
C VAL A 130 7.60 -18.98 5.19
N ILE A 131 8.27 -18.66 4.08
CA ILE A 131 9.37 -19.46 3.54
C ILE A 131 10.68 -19.11 4.25
N ASP A 132 10.91 -17.80 4.47
CA ASP A 132 12.10 -17.30 5.14
C ASP A 132 11.77 -16.10 6.03
N ALA A 133 12.59 -15.87 7.08
CA ALA A 133 12.37 -14.80 8.03
C ALA A 133 13.70 -14.27 8.55
N ASP A 134 13.96 -12.99 8.33
CA ASP A 134 15.16 -12.29 8.79
C ASP A 134 14.79 -11.01 9.53
N ARG A 135 15.55 -10.68 10.58
CA ARG A 135 15.48 -9.37 11.23
C ARG A 135 16.22 -8.32 10.40
N GLU A 136 15.93 -7.05 10.64
CA GLU A 136 16.61 -5.93 9.97
C GLU A 136 18.14 -5.93 10.18
N ASP A 137 18.62 -6.49 11.30
CA ASP A 137 20.06 -6.66 11.59
C ASP A 137 20.70 -7.89 10.90
N GLY A 138 19.95 -8.61 10.05
CA GLY A 138 20.38 -9.81 9.34
C GLY A 138 20.27 -11.11 10.14
N GLN A 139 19.78 -11.08 11.38
CA GLN A 139 19.60 -12.29 12.18
C GLN A 139 18.43 -13.10 11.65
N ARG A 140 18.71 -14.36 11.27
CA ARG A 140 17.71 -15.29 10.78
C ARG A 140 16.79 -15.81 11.89
N LEU A 141 15.48 -15.80 11.66
CA LEU A 141 14.46 -16.31 12.57
C LEU A 141 14.01 -17.72 12.17
N LYS A 142 14.87 -18.72 12.39
CA LYS A 142 14.62 -20.12 11.99
C LYS A 142 13.31 -20.70 12.53
N SER A 143 12.86 -20.27 13.70
CA SER A 143 11.59 -20.72 14.31
C SER A 143 10.34 -20.25 13.58
N CYS A 144 10.47 -19.27 12.67
CA CYS A 144 9.40 -18.70 11.87
C CYS A 144 9.30 -19.33 10.47
N GLN A 145 10.32 -20.05 10.02
CA GLN A 145 10.37 -20.64 8.68
C GLN A 145 9.40 -21.81 8.55
N GLU A 146 8.89 -22.02 7.33
CA GLU A 146 8.00 -23.13 6.95
C GLU A 146 6.72 -23.20 7.80
N ARG A 147 6.23 -22.05 8.26
CA ARG A 147 5.05 -21.92 9.10
C ARG A 147 4.06 -20.93 8.52
N ASP A 148 2.82 -21.07 8.92
CA ASP A 148 1.78 -20.09 8.62
C ASP A 148 2.03 -18.79 9.37
N PHE A 149 1.82 -17.66 8.70
CA PHE A 149 2.10 -16.34 9.25
C PHE A 149 1.36 -16.09 10.57
N GLN A 150 0.09 -16.46 10.69
CA GLN A 150 -0.69 -16.28 11.92
C GLN A 150 -0.10 -17.04 13.12
N ALA A 151 0.56 -18.17 12.88
CA ALA A 151 1.20 -18.98 13.94
C ALA A 151 2.49 -18.36 14.49
N ILE A 152 3.08 -17.37 13.78
CA ILE A 152 4.36 -16.77 14.16
C ILE A 152 4.25 -15.32 14.62
N ILE A 153 3.12 -14.63 14.39
CA ILE A 153 2.96 -13.18 14.71
C ILE A 153 3.39 -12.86 16.15
N SER A 154 2.98 -13.69 17.11
CA SER A 154 3.32 -13.47 18.54
C SER A 154 4.82 -13.60 18.86
N LYS A 155 5.59 -14.23 17.96
CA LYS A 155 7.04 -14.46 18.11
C LYS A 155 7.87 -13.38 17.43
N LEU A 156 7.26 -12.51 16.62
CA LEU A 156 7.98 -11.46 15.92
C LEU A 156 8.45 -10.36 16.89
N PRO A 157 9.68 -9.85 16.71
CA PRO A 157 10.23 -8.82 17.57
C PRO A 157 9.47 -7.49 17.39
N LYS A 158 9.23 -6.78 18.51
CA LYS A 158 8.60 -5.45 18.51
C LYS A 158 9.61 -4.30 18.46
N GLN A 159 10.89 -4.58 18.73
CA GLN A 159 11.95 -3.57 18.77
C GLN A 159 12.61 -3.33 17.43
N GLN A 160 12.53 -4.30 16.55
CA GLN A 160 13.15 -4.28 15.22
C GLN A 160 12.16 -4.69 14.16
N ARG A 161 12.40 -4.24 12.93
CA ARG A 161 11.64 -4.69 11.76
C ARG A 161 12.05 -6.11 11.38
N THR A 162 11.12 -6.83 10.80
CA THR A 162 11.35 -8.19 10.30
C THR A 162 10.95 -8.23 8.84
N GLU A 163 11.74 -8.88 8.03
CA GLU A 163 11.44 -9.22 6.64
C GLU A 163 11.12 -10.70 6.53
N LEU A 164 9.99 -11.00 5.94
CA LEU A 164 9.53 -12.35 5.66
C LEU A 164 9.45 -12.54 4.15
N LYS A 165 9.93 -13.68 3.65
CA LYS A 165 9.56 -14.17 2.33
C LYS A 165 8.31 -15.01 2.50
N VAL A 166 7.23 -14.58 1.89
CA VAL A 166 5.92 -15.21 2.04
C VAL A 166 5.41 -15.75 0.71
N GLU A 167 4.60 -16.81 0.79
CA GLU A 167 4.06 -17.49 -0.37
C GLU A 167 2.56 -17.75 -0.20
N TRP A 168 1.81 -17.51 -1.25
CA TRP A 168 0.44 -17.98 -1.44
C TRP A 168 0.41 -18.95 -2.61
N LEU A 169 -0.37 -20.02 -2.48
CA LEU A 169 -0.71 -20.88 -3.60
C LEU A 169 -2.01 -20.34 -4.24
N MET A 170 -1.91 -19.81 -5.45
CA MET A 170 -3.01 -19.19 -6.18
C MET A 170 -3.19 -19.88 -7.53
N GLU A 171 -4.33 -20.53 -7.74
CA GLU A 171 -4.64 -21.26 -8.99
C GLU A 171 -3.57 -22.30 -9.36
N GLY A 172 -2.95 -22.93 -8.36
CA GLY A 172 -1.89 -23.93 -8.55
C GLY A 172 -0.49 -23.36 -8.71
N GLU A 173 -0.31 -22.04 -8.75
CA GLU A 173 0.99 -21.38 -8.84
C GLU A 173 1.37 -20.67 -7.54
N ALA A 174 2.66 -20.68 -7.23
CA ALA A 174 3.20 -20.02 -6.07
C ALA A 174 3.42 -18.51 -6.36
N PHE A 175 2.69 -17.65 -5.66
CA PHE A 175 2.94 -16.20 -5.64
C PHE A 175 3.79 -15.86 -4.43
N ARG A 176 5.02 -15.40 -4.65
CA ARG A 176 6.01 -15.10 -3.63
C ARG A 176 6.32 -13.63 -3.59
N VAL A 177 6.27 -13.05 -2.39
CA VAL A 177 6.60 -11.64 -2.16
C VAL A 177 7.33 -11.48 -0.83
N ARG A 178 7.85 -10.30 -0.61
CA ARG A 178 8.41 -9.87 0.68
C ARG A 178 7.31 -9.24 1.51
N GLN A 179 7.26 -9.58 2.79
CA GLN A 179 6.40 -8.94 3.77
C GLN A 179 7.28 -8.29 4.85
N ILE A 180 7.22 -6.98 4.94
CA ILE A 180 7.92 -6.23 5.98
C ILE A 180 6.97 -6.05 7.16
N VAL A 181 7.42 -6.45 8.35
CA VAL A 181 6.66 -6.35 9.59
C VAL A 181 7.33 -5.36 10.51
N SER A 182 6.59 -4.35 10.94
CA SER A 182 7.07 -3.34 11.88
C SER A 182 6.08 -3.11 13.01
N TRP A 183 6.57 -2.80 14.22
CA TRP A 183 5.72 -2.49 15.36
C TRP A 183 5.46 -1.00 15.45
N ASN A 184 4.22 -0.59 15.42
CA ASN A 184 3.81 0.78 15.69
C ASN A 184 3.60 0.97 17.21
N ARG A 185 4.44 1.81 17.83
CA ARG A 185 4.42 2.04 19.29
C ARG A 185 3.20 2.86 19.73
N ILE A 186 2.64 3.69 18.84
CA ILE A 186 1.49 4.55 19.14
C ILE A 186 0.21 3.70 19.16
N THR A 187 -0.05 2.97 18.08
CA THR A 187 -1.25 2.13 17.96
C THR A 187 -1.11 0.78 18.66
N LYS A 188 0.08 0.45 19.18
CA LYS A 188 0.42 -0.85 19.80
C LYS A 188 0.01 -2.04 18.91
N SER A 189 0.27 -1.93 17.63
CA SER A 189 -0.07 -2.95 16.63
C SER A 189 1.05 -3.12 15.60
N PHE A 190 1.08 -4.29 14.95
CA PHE A 190 1.96 -4.49 13.82
C PHE A 190 1.41 -3.82 12.57
N VAL A 191 2.32 -3.27 11.77
CA VAL A 191 2.08 -2.80 10.40
C VAL A 191 2.78 -3.76 9.45
N TYR A 192 2.09 -4.12 8.39
CA TYR A 192 2.54 -5.09 7.40
C TYR A 192 2.58 -4.43 6.02
N LEU A 193 3.70 -4.53 5.32
CA LEU A 193 3.85 -4.06 3.94
C LEU A 193 4.19 -5.25 3.05
N LEU A 194 3.53 -5.39 1.92
CA LEU A 194 3.85 -6.36 0.87
C LEU A 194 4.57 -5.66 -0.27
N THR A 195 5.58 -6.33 -0.84
CA THR A 195 6.31 -5.82 -1.98
C THR A 195 6.95 -6.96 -2.78
N ASN A 196 7.03 -6.80 -4.11
CA ASN A 196 7.81 -7.67 -5.00
C ASN A 196 9.22 -7.11 -5.30
N LEU A 197 9.57 -5.96 -4.73
CA LEU A 197 10.89 -5.34 -4.93
C LEU A 197 12.03 -6.24 -4.40
N PRO A 198 13.14 -6.41 -5.14
CA PRO A 198 14.23 -7.29 -4.74
C PRO A 198 14.99 -6.74 -3.52
N GLN A 199 15.26 -7.62 -2.53
CA GLN A 199 15.88 -7.26 -1.25
C GLN A 199 17.26 -6.60 -1.40
N GLY A 200 18.09 -7.11 -2.31
CA GLY A 200 19.45 -6.61 -2.49
C GLY A 200 19.53 -5.16 -2.96
N ARG A 201 18.50 -4.69 -3.67
CA ARG A 201 18.43 -3.29 -4.16
C ARG A 201 17.56 -2.41 -3.27
N TYR A 202 16.52 -2.96 -2.69
CA TYR A 202 15.54 -2.25 -1.87
C TYR A 202 15.51 -2.82 -0.44
N PRO A 203 16.38 -2.34 0.45
CA PRO A 203 16.38 -2.74 1.86
C PRO A 203 15.08 -2.31 2.56
N ILE A 204 14.82 -2.86 3.73
CA ILE A 204 13.63 -2.59 4.55
C ILE A 204 13.38 -1.08 4.71
N SER A 205 14.44 -0.29 4.90
CA SER A 205 14.34 1.17 5.05
C SER A 205 13.73 1.86 3.85
N MET A 206 14.08 1.45 2.62
CA MET A 206 13.51 2.01 1.39
C MET A 206 12.04 1.61 1.21
N ILE A 207 11.67 0.38 1.54
CA ILE A 207 10.26 -0.04 1.50
C ILE A 207 9.42 0.79 2.48
N CYS A 208 9.93 1.02 3.70
CA CYS A 208 9.27 1.87 4.68
C CYS A 208 9.22 3.34 4.25
N LEU A 209 10.24 3.84 3.55
CA LEU A 209 10.22 5.19 2.96
C LEU A 209 9.11 5.32 1.93
N GLY A 210 9.02 4.39 0.96
CA GLY A 210 7.93 4.39 -0.03
C GLY A 210 6.56 4.46 0.61
N TYR A 211 6.31 3.65 1.65
CA TYR A 211 5.03 3.71 2.36
C TYR A 211 4.82 5.04 3.12
N LYS A 212 5.90 5.63 3.67
CA LYS A 212 5.85 6.94 4.32
C LYS A 212 5.48 8.05 3.32
N LEU A 213 6.02 8.01 2.10
CA LEU A 213 5.66 8.96 1.03
C LEU A 213 4.15 8.94 0.75
N ARG A 214 3.56 7.75 0.64
CA ARG A 214 2.11 7.60 0.46
C ARG A 214 1.32 8.29 1.58
N TRP A 215 1.68 8.04 2.84
CA TRP A 215 0.97 8.61 3.99
C TRP A 215 1.07 10.13 4.07
N GLN A 216 2.17 10.72 3.64
CA GLN A 216 2.35 12.17 3.64
C GLN A 216 1.41 12.86 2.65
N VAL A 217 1.07 12.21 1.52
CA VAL A 217 0.08 12.74 0.57
C VAL A 217 -1.33 12.75 1.16
N GLU A 218 -1.71 11.75 1.97
CA GLU A 218 -3.00 11.78 2.68
C GLU A 218 -3.17 13.06 3.54
N LEU A 219 -2.10 13.56 4.14
CA LEU A 219 -2.14 14.77 4.94
C LEU A 219 -2.47 16.01 4.11
N LEU A 220 -2.07 16.04 2.84
CA LEU A 220 -2.36 17.15 1.92
C LEU A 220 -3.84 17.23 1.54
N PHE A 221 -4.53 16.07 1.49
CA PHE A 221 -5.97 16.04 1.18
C PHE A 221 -6.86 16.37 2.38
N LYS A 222 -6.31 16.40 3.60
CA LYS A 222 -7.06 16.67 4.84
C LYS A 222 -6.96 18.13 5.31
N GLU A 223 -6.15 18.96 4.67
CA GLU A 223 -6.01 20.40 4.92
C GLU A 223 -6.83 21.23 3.93
#